data_e882c3965eaae2a6245933a4a9ce2258
#
_entry.id   e882c3965eaae2a6245933a4a9ce2258
#
_cell.length_a   1.000
_cell.length_b   1.000
_cell.length_c   1.000
_cell.angle_alpha   90.00
_cell.angle_beta   90.00
_cell.angle_gamma   90.00
#
_symmetry.space_group_name_H-M   'P 1'
#
loop_
_entity.id
_entity.type
_entity.pdbx_description
1 polymer ?
#
loop_
_entity_poly.entity_id
_entity_poly.type
_entity_poly.pdbx_seq_one_letter_code
_entity_poly.pdbx_strand_id
1 'polypeptide(L)'
;MKKIAILTLVLMLVLALAACGNTKPTQLGTSDFSIILPNGYALAEDDFDEDQVAYFYKDDNSIDFDVYQWEKGDEYTLESEANYFAAEYGATAEAVTVNGIGGYKYVSTEEYEGKTYTVVNYMFEDDTNIVEICFWTVNTDAEYKAVDEILGTLKKN
;
A
#
# COMPACT_ATOMS: atom_id res chain seq x y z
N MET A 1 8.98 44.25 -22.06
CA MET A 1 9.85 43.10 -21.72
C MET A 1 9.71 42.63 -20.26
N LYS A 2 9.65 43.50 -19.24
CA LYS A 2 9.51 43.09 -17.84
C LYS A 2 8.20 42.34 -17.50
N LYS A 3 7.07 42.67 -18.16
CA LYS A 3 5.77 42.04 -17.89
C LYS A 3 5.67 40.59 -18.42
N ILE A 4 6.38 40.27 -19.52
CA ILE A 4 6.40 38.95 -20.10
C ILE A 4 7.25 38.00 -19.23
N ALA A 5 8.36 38.47 -18.67
CA ALA A 5 9.21 37.67 -17.78
C ALA A 5 8.48 37.29 -16.47
N ILE A 6 7.63 38.18 -15.93
CA ILE A 6 6.84 37.91 -14.73
C ILE A 6 5.76 36.88 -15.01
N LEU A 7 5.09 36.96 -16.17
CA LEU A 7 4.06 35.96 -16.55
C LEU A 7 4.64 34.58 -16.76
N THR A 8 5.83 34.47 -17.37
CA THR A 8 6.52 33.21 -17.58
C THR A 8 6.99 32.60 -16.26
N LEU A 9 7.47 33.43 -15.32
CA LEU A 9 7.89 32.98 -13.99
C LEU A 9 6.71 32.46 -13.15
N VAL A 10 5.56 33.14 -13.20
CA VAL A 10 4.33 32.73 -12.52
C VAL A 10 3.80 31.41 -13.12
N LEU A 11 3.85 31.26 -14.46
CA LEU A 11 3.41 30.05 -15.13
C LEU A 11 4.33 28.84 -14.80
N MET A 12 5.65 29.05 -14.73
CA MET A 12 6.58 28.01 -14.27
C MET A 12 6.38 27.64 -12.81
N LEU A 13 6.04 28.62 -11.95
CA LEU A 13 5.77 28.36 -10.53
C LEU A 13 4.47 27.56 -10.36
N VAL A 14 3.44 27.85 -11.15
CA VAL A 14 2.17 27.09 -11.13
C VAL A 14 2.37 25.68 -11.66
N LEU A 15 3.19 25.49 -12.70
CA LEU A 15 3.55 24.14 -13.21
C LEU A 15 4.40 23.35 -12.22
N ALA A 16 5.28 24.00 -11.46
CA ALA A 16 6.07 23.35 -10.41
C ALA A 16 5.19 22.93 -9.23
N LEU A 17 4.13 23.68 -8.91
CA LEU A 17 3.15 23.31 -7.87
C LEU A 17 2.22 22.17 -8.32
N ALA A 18 1.93 22.04 -9.62
CA ALA A 18 1.15 20.94 -10.18
C ALA A 18 1.97 19.63 -10.29
N ALA A 19 3.31 19.69 -10.23
CA ALA A 19 4.20 18.54 -10.21
C ALA A 19 4.51 18.04 -8.78
N CYS A 20 4.04 18.73 -7.72
CA CYS A 20 4.11 18.23 -6.36
C CYS A 20 3.04 17.16 -6.18
N GLY A 21 3.43 15.90 -6.28
CA GLY A 21 2.61 14.74 -5.95
C GLY A 21 1.97 14.86 -4.58
N ASN A 22 0.99 14.04 -4.31
CA ASN A 22 0.36 13.97 -3.00
C ASN A 22 1.46 13.68 -1.95
N THR A 23 1.74 14.68 -1.09
CA THR A 23 2.80 14.59 -0.08
C THR A 23 2.24 14.32 1.32
N LYS A 24 0.90 14.20 1.43
CA LYS A 24 0.27 13.95 2.72
C LYS A 24 0.26 12.47 3.02
N PRO A 25 0.75 12.06 4.20
CA PRO A 25 0.61 10.69 4.67
C PRO A 25 -0.87 10.32 4.78
N THR A 26 -1.20 9.12 4.34
CA THR A 26 -2.49 8.46 4.54
C THR A 26 -2.29 7.41 5.63
N GLN A 27 -3.05 7.52 6.70
CA GLN A 27 -3.06 6.56 7.80
C GLN A 27 -3.67 5.25 7.33
N LEU A 28 -3.10 4.12 7.74
CA LEU A 28 -3.63 2.79 7.46
C LEU A 28 -4.51 2.34 8.64
N GLY A 29 -5.81 2.53 8.49
CA GLY A 29 -6.77 2.24 9.55
C GLY A 29 -6.51 3.05 10.82
N THR A 30 -6.51 2.39 11.98
CA THR A 30 -6.19 2.97 13.29
C THR A 30 -4.78 2.64 13.76
N SER A 31 -3.97 1.96 12.93
CA SER A 31 -2.59 1.57 13.23
C SER A 31 -1.66 2.77 13.28
N ASP A 32 -0.42 2.57 13.76
CA ASP A 32 0.64 3.58 13.73
C ASP A 32 1.29 3.74 12.35
N PHE A 33 0.80 3.00 11.33
CA PHE A 33 1.38 3.04 9.99
C PHE A 33 0.71 4.08 9.10
N SER A 34 1.52 4.70 8.24
CA SER A 34 1.07 5.61 7.19
C SER A 34 1.90 5.43 5.92
N ILE A 35 1.27 5.71 4.76
CA ILE A 35 1.93 5.73 3.44
C ILE A 35 1.64 7.05 2.73
N ILE A 36 2.45 7.38 1.73
CA ILE A 36 2.15 8.47 0.80
C ILE A 36 1.71 7.84 -0.52
N LEU A 37 0.45 8.04 -0.86
CA LEU A 37 -0.11 7.53 -2.11
C LEU A 37 0.42 8.31 -3.31
N PRO A 38 0.83 7.64 -4.40
CA PRO A 38 1.09 8.30 -5.66
C PRO A 38 -0.14 9.06 -6.16
N ASN A 39 0.08 10.03 -7.07
CA ASN A 39 -1.02 10.80 -7.64
C ASN A 39 -2.03 9.91 -8.36
N GLY A 40 -3.32 10.21 -8.16
CA GLY A 40 -4.42 9.58 -8.84
C GLY A 40 -5.04 8.40 -8.09
N TYR A 41 -4.45 7.94 -6.97
CA TYR A 41 -5.12 6.98 -6.11
C TYR A 41 -6.29 7.62 -5.37
N ALA A 42 -7.38 6.88 -5.27
CA ALA A 42 -8.56 7.20 -4.48
C ALA A 42 -8.81 6.10 -3.44
N LEU A 43 -9.37 6.47 -2.30
CA LEU A 43 -9.93 5.54 -1.34
C LEU A 43 -11.36 5.23 -1.78
N ALA A 44 -11.72 3.94 -1.86
CA ALA A 44 -13.09 3.54 -2.11
C ALA A 44 -14.00 3.93 -0.92
N GLU A 45 -15.25 4.30 -1.23
CA GLU A 45 -16.26 4.66 -0.23
C GLU A 45 -17.25 3.50 0.02
N ASP A 46 -16.82 2.26 -0.24
CA ASP A 46 -17.67 1.07 -0.15
C ASP A 46 -17.71 0.51 1.28
N ASP A 47 -18.67 -0.37 1.53
CA ASP A 47 -18.75 -1.16 2.75
C ASP A 47 -17.62 -2.21 2.70
N PHE A 48 -16.69 -2.12 3.64
CA PHE A 48 -15.55 -3.02 3.79
C PHE A 48 -15.94 -4.31 4.54
N ASP A 49 -15.22 -5.39 4.28
CA ASP A 49 -15.28 -6.60 5.09
C ASP A 49 -14.80 -6.33 6.53
N GLU A 50 -15.05 -7.27 7.47
CA GLU A 50 -14.91 -7.05 8.92
C GLU A 50 -13.53 -6.48 9.32
N ASP A 51 -12.46 -6.95 8.68
CA ASP A 51 -11.08 -6.53 8.99
C ASP A 51 -10.48 -5.60 7.92
N GLN A 52 -11.18 -5.37 6.82
CA GLN A 52 -10.73 -4.47 5.76
C GLN A 52 -10.98 -3.02 6.19
N VAL A 53 -9.93 -2.22 6.23
CA VAL A 53 -10.00 -0.82 6.69
C VAL A 53 -9.80 0.19 5.57
N ALA A 54 -9.31 -0.25 4.40
CA ALA A 54 -9.17 0.59 3.22
C ALA A 54 -9.03 -0.23 1.94
N TYR A 55 -9.51 0.31 0.82
CA TYR A 55 -9.22 -0.14 -0.54
C TYR A 55 -8.81 1.05 -1.38
N PHE A 56 -7.61 0.99 -1.95
CA PHE A 56 -7.05 2.04 -2.79
C PHE A 56 -6.98 1.59 -4.23
N TYR A 57 -7.50 2.39 -5.13
CA TYR A 57 -7.55 2.12 -6.56
C TYR A 57 -7.16 3.34 -7.39
N LYS A 58 -6.90 3.08 -8.67
CA LYS A 58 -6.61 4.12 -9.66
C LYS A 58 -7.19 3.73 -11.02
N ASP A 59 -7.81 4.67 -11.72
CA ASP A 59 -8.57 4.43 -12.96
C ASP A 59 -7.73 4.00 -14.19
N ASP A 60 -6.40 3.96 -14.09
CA ASP A 60 -5.49 3.69 -15.21
C ASP A 60 -4.99 2.25 -15.29
N ASN A 61 -5.67 1.29 -14.65
CA ASN A 61 -5.25 -0.11 -14.48
C ASN A 61 -3.90 -0.26 -13.76
N SER A 62 -3.58 0.67 -12.88
CA SER A 62 -2.48 0.53 -11.93
C SER A 62 -2.81 -0.56 -10.91
N ILE A 63 -1.84 -0.84 -10.04
CA ILE A 63 -2.03 -1.77 -8.93
C ILE A 63 -3.02 -1.19 -7.93
N ASP A 64 -4.09 -1.92 -7.71
CA ASP A 64 -5.00 -1.68 -6.60
C ASP A 64 -4.49 -2.42 -5.37
N PHE A 65 -4.86 -1.95 -4.19
CA PHE A 65 -4.49 -2.64 -2.97
C PHE A 65 -5.48 -2.43 -1.83
N ASP A 66 -5.65 -3.49 -1.05
CA ASP A 66 -6.42 -3.52 0.19
C ASP A 66 -5.51 -3.33 1.39
N VAL A 67 -6.09 -2.82 2.46
CA VAL A 67 -5.48 -2.79 3.78
C VAL A 67 -6.42 -3.47 4.76
N TYR A 68 -5.92 -4.50 5.40
CA TYR A 68 -6.58 -5.20 6.50
C TYR A 68 -5.90 -4.86 7.80
N GLN A 69 -6.66 -4.83 8.89
CA GLN A 69 -6.15 -4.56 10.21
C GLN A 69 -6.95 -5.33 11.26
N TRP A 70 -6.27 -6.01 12.14
CA TRP A 70 -6.87 -6.66 13.30
C TRP A 70 -6.02 -6.49 14.56
N GLU A 71 -6.66 -6.68 15.70
CA GLU A 71 -5.99 -6.56 16.99
C GLU A 71 -5.00 -7.73 17.20
N LYS A 72 -3.79 -7.39 17.63
CA LYS A 72 -2.74 -8.35 17.92
C LYS A 72 -3.10 -9.18 19.14
N GLY A 73 -3.28 -10.48 18.97
CA GLY A 73 -3.50 -11.42 20.07
C GLY A 73 -2.24 -11.67 20.89
N ASP A 74 -2.41 -11.88 22.19
CA ASP A 74 -1.30 -12.15 23.13
C ASP A 74 -0.56 -13.47 22.84
N GLU A 75 -1.21 -14.40 22.15
CA GLU A 75 -0.69 -15.75 21.89
C GLU A 75 0.04 -15.89 20.54
N TYR A 76 -0.05 -14.86 19.67
CA TYR A 76 0.47 -14.91 18.32
C TYR A 76 1.60 -13.89 18.11
N THR A 77 2.57 -14.28 17.29
CA THR A 77 3.60 -13.40 16.80
C THR A 77 3.30 -13.03 15.35
N LEU A 78 3.82 -11.89 14.86
CA LEU A 78 3.70 -11.53 13.44
C LEU A 78 4.19 -12.64 12.52
N GLU A 79 5.27 -13.36 12.91
CA GLU A 79 5.78 -14.52 12.16
C GLU A 79 4.76 -15.66 12.08
N SER A 80 4.10 -15.99 13.21
CA SER A 80 3.11 -17.07 13.24
C SER A 80 1.87 -16.71 12.40
N GLU A 81 1.40 -15.47 12.47
CA GLU A 81 0.29 -14.98 11.66
C GLU A 81 0.63 -14.99 10.16
N ALA A 82 1.79 -14.45 9.78
CA ALA A 82 2.22 -14.43 8.39
C ALA A 82 2.37 -15.84 7.82
N ASN A 83 2.90 -16.79 8.59
CA ASN A 83 3.01 -18.19 8.17
C ASN A 83 1.63 -18.87 8.07
N TYR A 84 0.70 -18.53 8.96
CA TYR A 84 -0.66 -19.06 8.92
C TYR A 84 -1.36 -18.62 7.63
N PHE A 85 -1.41 -17.31 7.34
CA PHE A 85 -2.04 -16.81 6.12
C PHE A 85 -1.34 -17.29 4.85
N ALA A 86 0.00 -17.26 4.81
CA ALA A 86 0.73 -17.79 3.67
C ALA A 86 0.39 -19.27 3.39
N ALA A 87 0.27 -20.10 4.44
CA ALA A 87 -0.03 -21.52 4.30
C ALA A 87 -1.45 -21.77 3.74
N GLU A 88 -2.43 -20.94 4.05
CA GLU A 88 -3.79 -21.05 3.48
C GLU A 88 -3.80 -20.92 1.95
N TYR A 89 -2.86 -20.15 1.39
CA TYR A 89 -2.67 -19.98 -0.05
C TYR A 89 -1.59 -20.90 -0.65
N GLY A 90 -1.05 -21.84 0.15
CA GLY A 90 0.04 -22.72 -0.28
C GLY A 90 1.37 -21.99 -0.52
N ALA A 91 1.52 -20.80 0.05
CA ALA A 91 2.70 -19.94 -0.02
C ALA A 91 3.61 -20.11 1.22
N THR A 92 4.72 -19.38 1.23
CA THR A 92 5.64 -19.29 2.37
C THR A 92 5.89 -17.82 2.67
N ALA A 93 5.79 -17.46 3.95
CA ALA A 93 6.11 -16.12 4.39
C ALA A 93 7.63 -15.93 4.50
N GLU A 94 8.13 -14.80 4.02
CA GLU A 94 9.53 -14.40 4.04
C GLU A 94 9.69 -13.13 4.88
N ALA A 95 10.67 -13.09 5.78
CA ALA A 95 10.99 -11.90 6.54
C ALA A 95 11.50 -10.79 5.61
N VAL A 96 10.97 -9.59 5.77
CA VAL A 96 11.36 -8.41 4.99
C VAL A 96 11.61 -7.21 5.89
N THR A 97 12.31 -6.21 5.35
CA THR A 97 12.47 -4.91 6.00
C THR A 97 12.13 -3.80 5.00
N VAL A 98 11.14 -3.00 5.31
CA VAL A 98 10.70 -1.86 4.50
C VAL A 98 10.94 -0.58 5.30
N ASN A 99 11.80 0.30 4.82
CA ASN A 99 12.18 1.56 5.50
C ASN A 99 12.61 1.39 6.98
N GLY A 100 13.29 0.29 7.30
CA GLY A 100 13.71 -0.03 8.65
C GLY A 100 12.62 -0.67 9.53
N ILE A 101 11.42 -0.87 8.99
CA ILE A 101 10.29 -1.57 9.64
C ILE A 101 10.39 -3.04 9.26
N GLY A 102 10.53 -3.91 10.26
CA GLY A 102 10.49 -5.37 10.08
C GLY A 102 9.07 -5.84 9.79
N GLY A 103 8.94 -6.84 8.93
CA GLY A 103 7.67 -7.43 8.55
C GLY A 103 7.84 -8.75 7.83
N TYR A 104 6.76 -9.24 7.25
CA TYR A 104 6.74 -10.46 6.44
C TYR A 104 6.07 -10.18 5.10
N LYS A 105 6.47 -10.93 4.09
CA LYS A 105 5.90 -10.91 2.74
C LYS A 105 5.56 -12.32 2.33
N TYR A 106 4.44 -12.50 1.64
CA TYR A 106 4.13 -13.72 0.90
C TYR A 106 3.41 -13.38 -0.41
N VAL A 107 3.41 -14.31 -1.35
CA VAL A 107 2.74 -14.15 -2.64
C VAL A 107 1.66 -15.21 -2.74
N SER A 108 0.42 -14.79 -2.87
CA SER A 108 -0.74 -15.66 -3.08
C SER A 108 -1.24 -15.61 -4.51
N THR A 109 -2.09 -16.59 -4.85
CA THR A 109 -2.82 -16.60 -6.10
C THR A 109 -4.29 -16.74 -5.77
N GLU A 110 -5.09 -15.79 -6.23
CA GLU A 110 -6.52 -15.75 -5.94
C GLU A 110 -7.35 -15.81 -7.22
N GLU A 111 -8.54 -16.42 -7.13
CA GLU A 111 -9.50 -16.46 -8.22
C GLU A 111 -10.70 -15.57 -7.89
N TYR A 112 -10.92 -14.55 -8.70
CA TYR A 112 -12.07 -13.66 -8.60
C TYR A 112 -12.74 -13.51 -9.97
N GLU A 113 -14.05 -13.71 -10.04
CA GLU A 113 -14.86 -13.66 -11.28
C GLU A 113 -14.29 -14.51 -12.44
N GLY A 114 -13.69 -15.67 -12.12
CA GLY A 114 -13.10 -16.60 -13.11
C GLY A 114 -11.78 -16.12 -13.71
N LYS A 115 -11.13 -15.16 -13.08
CA LYS A 115 -9.78 -14.71 -13.39
C LYS A 115 -8.84 -15.02 -12.22
N THR A 116 -7.62 -15.36 -12.57
CA THR A 116 -6.56 -15.61 -11.59
C THR A 116 -5.74 -14.35 -11.40
N TYR A 117 -5.56 -13.96 -10.15
CA TYR A 117 -4.77 -12.79 -9.75
C TYR A 117 -3.57 -13.23 -8.90
N THR A 118 -2.43 -12.61 -9.13
CA THR A 118 -1.30 -12.70 -8.22
C THR A 118 -1.42 -11.57 -7.21
N VAL A 119 -1.40 -11.89 -5.92
CA VAL A 119 -1.48 -10.92 -4.83
C VAL A 119 -0.18 -10.95 -4.05
N VAL A 120 0.42 -9.79 -3.85
CA VAL A 120 1.64 -9.64 -3.05
C VAL A 120 1.26 -9.01 -1.72
N ASN A 121 1.41 -9.77 -0.66
CA ASN A 121 0.97 -9.43 0.68
C ASN A 121 2.15 -9.01 1.55
N TYR A 122 2.00 -7.95 2.33
CA TYR A 122 2.97 -7.47 3.31
C TYR A 122 2.30 -7.29 4.65
N MET A 123 2.86 -7.89 5.68
CA MET A 123 2.35 -7.81 7.06
C MET A 123 3.34 -7.09 7.95
N PHE A 124 2.82 -6.16 8.75
CA PHE A 124 3.56 -5.38 9.74
C PHE A 124 2.81 -5.37 11.06
N GLU A 125 3.51 -5.06 12.15
CA GLU A 125 2.86 -4.90 13.47
C GLU A 125 3.25 -3.58 14.14
N ASP A 126 2.28 -2.97 14.82
CA ASP A 126 2.54 -1.95 15.82
C ASP A 126 2.38 -2.52 17.24
N ASP A 127 2.14 -1.71 18.24
CA ASP A 127 2.01 -2.17 19.61
C ASP A 127 0.71 -2.92 19.88
N THR A 128 -0.33 -2.66 19.09
CA THR A 128 -1.70 -3.17 19.30
C THR A 128 -2.28 -3.91 18.10
N ASN A 129 -1.80 -3.67 16.89
CA ASN A 129 -2.41 -4.17 15.66
C ASN A 129 -1.40 -4.91 14.78
N ILE A 130 -1.95 -5.83 13.98
CA ILE A 130 -1.33 -6.33 12.76
C ILE A 130 -2.00 -5.63 11.59
N VAL A 131 -1.20 -5.19 10.62
CA VAL A 131 -1.65 -4.56 9.38
C VAL A 131 -1.14 -5.37 8.21
N GLU A 132 -2.03 -5.74 7.32
CA GLU A 132 -1.72 -6.39 6.06
C GLU A 132 -2.05 -5.47 4.89
N ILE A 133 -1.14 -5.38 3.92
CA ILE A 133 -1.30 -4.62 2.69
C ILE A 133 -1.23 -5.61 1.53
N CYS A 134 -2.33 -5.79 0.81
CA CYS A 134 -2.50 -6.77 -0.26
C CYS A 134 -2.51 -6.05 -1.61
N PHE A 135 -1.44 -6.16 -2.39
CA PHE A 135 -1.33 -5.58 -3.74
C PHE A 135 -1.80 -6.57 -4.79
N TRP A 136 -2.85 -6.22 -5.52
CA TRP A 136 -3.47 -7.07 -6.54
C TRP A 136 -2.76 -6.98 -7.90
N THR A 137 -2.77 -8.09 -8.64
CA THR A 137 -2.34 -8.16 -10.05
C THR A 137 -0.85 -7.86 -10.27
N VAL A 138 0.04 -8.23 -9.34
CA VAL A 138 1.47 -7.98 -9.45
C VAL A 138 2.15 -9.09 -10.25
N ASN A 139 2.30 -8.91 -11.57
CA ASN A 139 2.82 -9.93 -12.50
C ASN A 139 4.05 -9.49 -13.29
N THR A 140 4.35 -8.19 -13.34
CA THR A 140 5.43 -7.61 -14.13
C THR A 140 6.41 -6.81 -13.28
N ASP A 141 7.65 -6.64 -13.77
CA ASP A 141 8.66 -5.83 -13.09
C ASP A 141 8.20 -4.38 -12.86
N ALA A 142 7.35 -3.84 -13.76
CA ALA A 142 6.80 -2.49 -13.61
C ALA A 142 5.81 -2.40 -12.44
N GLU A 143 5.00 -3.44 -12.24
CA GLU A 143 4.04 -3.54 -11.13
C GLU A 143 4.78 -3.75 -9.81
N TYR A 144 5.79 -4.63 -9.76
CA TYR A 144 6.65 -4.76 -8.57
C TYR A 144 7.32 -3.44 -8.19
N LYS A 145 7.79 -2.68 -9.19
CA LYS A 145 8.36 -1.36 -8.95
C LYS A 145 7.34 -0.37 -8.38
N ALA A 146 6.08 -0.42 -8.83
CA ALA A 146 5.01 0.42 -8.29
C ALA A 146 4.68 0.05 -6.82
N VAL A 147 4.67 -1.24 -6.47
CA VAL A 147 4.58 -1.71 -5.08
C VAL A 147 5.73 -1.15 -4.24
N ASP A 148 6.97 -1.26 -4.73
CA ASP A 148 8.15 -0.74 -4.04
C ASP A 148 8.09 0.78 -3.85
N GLU A 149 7.55 1.54 -4.82
CA GLU A 149 7.36 2.99 -4.72
C GLU A 149 6.34 3.36 -3.64
N ILE A 150 5.23 2.63 -3.51
CA ILE A 150 4.23 2.84 -2.46
C ILE A 150 4.81 2.48 -1.10
N LEU A 151 5.34 1.27 -0.96
CA LEU A 151 5.94 0.77 0.29
C LEU A 151 7.18 1.57 0.70
N GLY A 152 7.94 2.12 -0.27
CA GLY A 152 9.06 3.00 -0.02
C GLY A 152 8.69 4.27 0.76
N THR A 153 7.39 4.56 0.91
CA THR A 153 6.88 5.68 1.71
C THR A 153 6.33 5.26 3.08
N LEU A 154 6.26 3.94 3.36
CA LEU A 154 5.75 3.41 4.63
C LEU A 154 6.52 3.98 5.82
N LYS A 155 5.78 4.44 6.83
CA LYS A 155 6.32 4.94 8.10
C LYS A 155 5.53 4.37 9.26
N LYS A 156 6.22 4.12 10.36
CA LYS A 156 5.63 3.93 11.69
C LYS A 156 5.76 5.26 12.43
N ASN A 157 4.64 5.82 12.90
CA ASN A 157 4.54 7.14 13.54
C ASN A 157 4.86 7.08 15.03
#